data_03d6957915eb8b5d31a2ba74a5fd46f0
#
_entry.id   03d6957915eb8b5d31a2ba74a5fd46f0
#
_cell.length_a   1.000
_cell.length_b   1.000
_cell.length_c   1.000
_cell.angle_alpha   90.00
_cell.angle_beta   90.00
_cell.angle_gamma   90.00
#
_symmetry.space_group_name_H-M   'P 1'
#
loop_
_entity.id
_entity.type
_entity.pdbx_description
1 polymer ?
#
loop_
_entity_poly.entity_id
_entity_poly.type
_entity_poly.pdbx_seq_one_letter_code
_entity_poly.pdbx_strand_id
1 'polypeptide(L)'
;MNSTSEQQDAQHLRMTTAPVPGLILSLSVPSIITCIITSVYNMADTFFVAQLGTAAVAAVGVVFSISSVLSALGFWMGTGGSSLVSLYLGAREKEKAHCAASTGFFLALGLGCVIATGGLLALEPLMRLLGSTDTILPEAEAYAVPILLAAPFHCSSLALAQCLRAEGKSKESMAGQLAGGLLNIVLDPLFIYTLGMGIRGAGAATALSQVMVWAALLWFYVRGKTSVRISVRQVARTPRMVKLIFTTGFPSLCRHCGNALATIVLNRAAGGFGDAAIAAFSIASRVSGLALSVSIGFVQGLQPVAGYAHGSKDHARLKSAFRFCCAASMSALTALAVIIAAAAPWIVRMLSPSDGGLVETGAAVLRATSIALPFTTFINCTGTLFQAIRESARSSALVLGKQVCIYIPLLLALPRAWSMNGLMAAMPLADALGFLAALWMARSYFRRAQHAAAL
;
A
#
# COMPACT_ATOMS: atom_id res chain seq x y z
N MET A 1 -30.04 21.01 5.85
CA MET A 1 -30.14 19.55 5.65
C MET A 1 -30.19 19.16 4.16
N ASN A 2 -30.69 20.00 3.26
CA ASN A 2 -30.85 19.67 1.82
C ASN A 2 -29.51 19.58 1.04
N SER A 3 -28.53 20.44 1.32
CA SER A 3 -27.27 20.46 0.56
C SER A 3 -26.41 19.21 0.69
N THR A 4 -26.48 18.52 1.82
CA THR A 4 -25.69 17.30 2.05
C THR A 4 -26.31 16.08 1.33
N SER A 5 -27.63 15.99 1.23
CA SER A 5 -28.29 14.91 0.50
C SER A 5 -28.11 15.07 -1.01
N GLU A 6 -28.22 16.29 -1.53
CA GLU A 6 -27.99 16.61 -2.94
C GLU A 6 -26.53 16.30 -3.37
N GLN A 7 -25.56 16.63 -2.55
CA GLN A 7 -24.14 16.28 -2.80
C GLN A 7 -23.91 14.76 -2.83
N GLN A 8 -24.58 14.03 -1.94
CA GLN A 8 -24.46 12.56 -1.90
C GLN A 8 -25.09 11.92 -3.15
N ASP A 9 -26.24 12.42 -3.58
CA ASP A 9 -26.93 11.90 -4.75
C ASP A 9 -26.17 12.26 -6.04
N ALA A 10 -25.58 13.46 -6.12
CA ALA A 10 -24.70 13.86 -7.21
C ALA A 10 -23.43 12.97 -7.27
N GLN A 11 -22.84 12.64 -6.12
CA GLN A 11 -21.68 11.75 -6.06
C GLN A 11 -22.05 10.31 -6.46
N HIS A 12 -23.20 9.81 -5.99
CA HIS A 12 -23.70 8.50 -6.40
C HIS A 12 -23.93 8.45 -7.91
N LEU A 13 -24.61 9.48 -8.47
CA LEU A 13 -24.84 9.60 -9.90
C LEU A 13 -23.51 9.61 -10.68
N ARG A 14 -22.55 10.43 -10.24
CA ARG A 14 -21.20 10.47 -10.85
C ARG A 14 -20.54 9.09 -10.87
N MET A 15 -20.57 8.35 -9.75
CA MET A 15 -19.92 7.03 -9.64
C MET A 15 -20.62 5.95 -10.48
N THR A 16 -21.95 6.09 -10.71
CA THR A 16 -22.74 5.08 -11.44
C THR A 16 -22.94 5.41 -12.92
N THR A 17 -22.88 6.69 -13.34
CA THR A 17 -23.21 7.08 -14.74
C THR A 17 -22.06 7.70 -15.51
N ALA A 18 -21.05 8.32 -14.84
CA ALA A 18 -19.95 8.97 -15.56
C ALA A 18 -19.16 7.98 -16.43
N PRO A 19 -18.57 8.45 -17.55
CA PRO A 19 -17.71 7.61 -18.40
C PRO A 19 -16.58 6.97 -17.61
N VAL A 20 -16.48 5.64 -17.68
CA VAL A 20 -15.54 4.83 -16.90
C VAL A 20 -14.08 5.28 -17.03
N PRO A 21 -13.55 5.57 -18.26
CA PRO A 21 -12.16 5.97 -18.42
C PRO A 21 -11.83 7.26 -17.65
N GLY A 22 -12.63 8.30 -17.85
CA GLY A 22 -12.44 9.60 -17.18
C GLY A 22 -12.59 9.50 -15.67
N LEU A 23 -13.54 8.68 -15.20
CA LEU A 23 -13.76 8.46 -13.78
C LEU A 23 -12.56 7.77 -13.13
N ILE A 24 -12.08 6.65 -13.68
CA ILE A 24 -10.93 5.93 -13.15
C ILE A 24 -9.68 6.84 -13.14
N LEU A 25 -9.38 7.55 -14.22
CA LEU A 25 -8.25 8.46 -14.27
C LEU A 25 -8.35 9.57 -13.22
N SER A 26 -9.55 10.17 -13.05
CA SER A 26 -9.76 11.22 -12.05
C SER A 26 -9.56 10.76 -10.61
N LEU A 27 -9.72 9.47 -10.33
CA LEU A 27 -9.50 8.85 -9.02
C LEU A 27 -8.09 8.32 -8.87
N SER A 28 -7.48 7.83 -9.95
CA SER A 28 -6.13 7.25 -9.93
C SER A 28 -5.04 8.29 -9.86
N VAL A 29 -5.14 9.41 -10.60
CA VAL A 29 -4.09 10.43 -10.64
C VAL A 29 -3.78 11.01 -9.25
N PRO A 30 -4.75 11.44 -8.43
CA PRO A 30 -4.47 11.88 -7.06
C PRO A 30 -3.80 10.79 -6.22
N SER A 31 -4.20 9.53 -6.39
CA SER A 31 -3.62 8.41 -5.66
C SER A 31 -2.18 8.13 -6.09
N ILE A 32 -1.86 8.21 -7.39
CA ILE A 32 -0.49 8.10 -7.91
C ILE A 32 0.39 9.20 -7.32
N ILE A 33 -0.07 10.45 -7.37
CA ILE A 33 0.65 11.59 -6.80
C ILE A 33 0.93 11.36 -5.31
N THR A 34 -0.06 10.90 -4.55
CA THR A 34 0.11 10.57 -3.14
C THR A 34 1.20 9.52 -2.92
N CYS A 35 1.18 8.42 -3.69
CA CYS A 35 2.17 7.34 -3.55
C CYS A 35 3.59 7.82 -3.88
N ILE A 36 3.75 8.64 -4.94
CA ILE A 36 5.05 9.20 -5.33
C ILE A 36 5.58 10.14 -4.24
N ILE A 37 4.74 11.07 -3.75
CA ILE A 37 5.15 12.01 -2.70
C ILE A 37 5.46 11.29 -1.40
N THR A 38 4.71 10.24 -1.04
CA THR A 38 5.03 9.36 0.09
C THR A 38 6.43 8.77 -0.04
N SER A 39 6.79 8.31 -1.23
CA SER A 39 8.13 7.78 -1.49
C SER A 39 9.21 8.88 -1.37
N VAL A 40 8.93 10.08 -1.85
CA VAL A 40 9.85 11.22 -1.79
C VAL A 40 10.11 11.65 -0.34
N TYR A 41 9.06 11.82 0.48
CA TYR A 41 9.29 12.22 1.87
C TYR A 41 10.00 11.12 2.68
N ASN A 42 9.73 9.83 2.43
CA ASN A 42 10.49 8.74 3.07
C ASN A 42 11.99 8.77 2.70
N MET A 43 12.31 9.18 1.47
CA MET A 43 13.70 9.39 1.05
C MET A 43 14.33 10.61 1.74
N ALA A 44 13.58 11.70 1.89
CA ALA A 44 14.03 12.90 2.58
C ALA A 44 14.33 12.63 4.06
N ASP A 45 13.41 11.96 4.77
CA ASP A 45 13.61 11.52 6.15
C ASP A 45 14.90 10.69 6.30
N THR A 46 15.09 9.68 5.43
CA THR A 46 16.31 8.88 5.43
C THR A 46 17.56 9.72 5.17
N PHE A 47 17.50 10.72 4.30
CA PHE A 47 18.60 11.63 4.00
C PHE A 47 18.99 12.48 5.21
N PHE A 48 18.01 13.06 5.92
CA PHE A 48 18.27 13.84 7.12
C PHE A 48 18.85 12.99 8.25
N VAL A 49 18.31 11.80 8.50
CA VAL A 49 18.81 10.89 9.52
C VAL A 49 20.21 10.36 9.18
N ALA A 50 20.53 10.18 7.90
CA ALA A 50 21.88 9.71 7.48
C ALA A 50 23.00 10.65 7.93
N GLN A 51 22.72 11.93 8.12
CA GLN A 51 23.71 12.91 8.60
C GLN A 51 24.01 12.79 10.10
N LEU A 52 23.18 12.06 10.87
CA LEU A 52 23.42 11.80 12.30
C LEU A 52 24.41 10.66 12.55
N GLY A 53 24.75 9.88 11.52
CA GLY A 53 25.70 8.78 11.58
C GLY A 53 25.09 7.40 11.33
N THR A 54 25.98 6.39 11.30
CA THR A 54 25.60 5.02 10.90
C THR A 54 24.67 4.33 11.91
N ALA A 55 24.82 4.60 13.21
CA ALA A 55 23.97 4.06 14.26
C ALA A 55 22.52 4.54 14.12
N ALA A 56 22.33 5.84 13.81
CA ALA A 56 21.00 6.42 13.57
C ALA A 56 20.31 5.79 12.34
N VAL A 57 21.04 5.62 11.24
CA VAL A 57 20.51 4.96 10.03
C VAL A 57 20.09 3.52 10.32
N ALA A 58 20.92 2.79 11.09
CA ALA A 58 20.59 1.41 11.48
C ALA A 58 19.36 1.37 12.40
N ALA A 59 19.24 2.30 13.34
CA ALA A 59 18.07 2.43 14.22
C ALA A 59 16.78 2.67 13.44
N VAL A 60 16.78 3.60 12.46
CA VAL A 60 15.63 3.82 11.56
C VAL A 60 15.28 2.56 10.80
N GLY A 61 16.28 1.81 10.31
CA GLY A 61 16.05 0.53 9.63
C GLY A 61 15.34 -0.51 10.49
N VAL A 62 15.70 -0.62 11.76
CA VAL A 62 15.04 -1.51 12.74
C VAL A 62 13.59 -1.07 12.97
N VAL A 63 13.37 0.21 13.26
CA VAL A 63 12.03 0.76 13.57
C VAL A 63 11.12 0.80 12.34
N PHE A 64 11.67 0.82 11.12
CA PHE A 64 10.89 0.71 9.88
C PHE A 64 10.05 -0.58 9.85
N SER A 65 10.52 -1.65 10.49
CA SER A 65 9.74 -2.89 10.64
C SER A 65 8.44 -2.65 11.42
N ILE A 66 8.48 -1.84 12.48
CA ILE A 66 7.28 -1.46 13.26
C ILE A 66 6.32 -0.66 12.37
N SER A 67 6.83 0.36 11.67
CA SER A 67 6.04 1.18 10.75
C SER A 67 5.37 0.36 9.66
N SER A 68 6.05 -0.69 9.17
CA SER A 68 5.51 -1.63 8.18
C SER A 68 4.35 -2.46 8.75
N VAL A 69 4.47 -2.94 10.00
CA VAL A 69 3.40 -3.67 10.69
C VAL A 69 2.20 -2.75 10.92
N LEU A 70 2.42 -1.53 11.42
CA LEU A 70 1.37 -0.53 11.62
C LEU A 70 0.62 -0.24 10.31
N SER A 71 1.37 -0.06 9.21
CA SER A 71 0.80 0.16 7.88
C SER A 71 -0.02 -1.06 7.41
N ALA A 72 0.49 -2.28 7.60
CA ALA A 72 -0.21 -3.50 7.23
C ALA A 72 -1.57 -3.63 7.95
N LEU A 73 -1.61 -3.33 9.25
CA LEU A 73 -2.83 -3.37 10.06
C LEU A 73 -3.80 -2.23 9.70
N GLY A 74 -3.29 -1.02 9.50
CA GLY A 74 -4.08 0.11 9.03
C GLY A 74 -4.71 -0.15 7.66
N PHE A 75 -3.95 -0.72 6.72
CA PHE A 75 -4.47 -1.16 5.43
C PHE A 75 -5.46 -2.33 5.56
N TRP A 76 -5.22 -3.28 6.45
CA TRP A 76 -6.15 -4.39 6.67
C TRP A 76 -7.55 -3.88 7.03
N MET A 77 -7.66 -3.07 8.09
CA MET A 77 -8.94 -2.51 8.52
C MET A 77 -9.49 -1.48 7.53
N GLY A 78 -8.60 -0.64 6.99
CA GLY A 78 -8.97 0.40 6.03
C GLY A 78 -9.52 -0.14 4.73
N THR A 79 -8.86 -1.13 4.11
CA THR A 79 -9.37 -1.73 2.85
C THR A 79 -10.59 -2.61 3.08
N GLY A 80 -10.69 -3.28 4.24
CA GLY A 80 -11.87 -4.05 4.63
C GLY A 80 -13.10 -3.15 4.76
N GLY A 81 -12.98 -2.06 5.52
CA GLY A 81 -14.05 -1.08 5.68
C GLY A 81 -14.41 -0.36 4.38
N SER A 82 -13.40 0.14 3.66
CA SER A 82 -13.61 0.92 2.43
C SER A 82 -14.24 0.13 1.29
N SER A 83 -13.89 -1.15 1.12
CA SER A 83 -14.54 -2.02 0.13
C SER A 83 -16.03 -2.21 0.41
N LEU A 84 -16.40 -2.33 1.69
CA LEU A 84 -17.81 -2.39 2.09
C LEU A 84 -18.51 -1.04 1.93
N VAL A 85 -17.82 0.07 2.22
CA VAL A 85 -18.37 1.43 2.00
C VAL A 85 -18.74 1.63 0.54
N SER A 86 -17.83 1.38 -0.40
CA SER A 86 -18.12 1.54 -1.83
C SER A 86 -19.25 0.63 -2.32
N LEU A 87 -19.30 -0.60 -1.82
CA LEU A 87 -20.36 -1.57 -2.13
C LEU A 87 -21.73 -1.08 -1.63
N TYR A 88 -21.82 -0.70 -0.34
CA TYR A 88 -23.09 -0.26 0.24
C TYR A 88 -23.57 1.08 -0.30
N LEU A 89 -22.65 2.01 -0.62
CA LEU A 89 -23.01 3.26 -1.30
C LEU A 89 -23.52 2.98 -2.72
N GLY A 90 -22.94 2.03 -3.44
CA GLY A 90 -23.46 1.58 -4.73
C GLY A 90 -24.85 0.97 -4.64
N ALA A 91 -25.14 0.20 -3.60
CA ALA A 91 -26.44 -0.38 -3.30
C ALA A 91 -27.45 0.60 -2.68
N ARG A 92 -27.08 1.88 -2.45
CA ARG A 92 -27.85 2.90 -1.72
C ARG A 92 -28.19 2.56 -0.26
N GLU A 93 -27.42 1.66 0.35
CA GLU A 93 -27.56 1.26 1.76
C GLU A 93 -26.70 2.15 2.68
N LYS A 94 -27.05 3.43 2.81
CA LYS A 94 -26.26 4.45 3.51
C LYS A 94 -25.91 4.08 4.96
N GLU A 95 -26.88 3.55 5.70
CA GLU A 95 -26.68 3.17 7.12
C GLU A 95 -25.62 2.06 7.27
N LYS A 96 -25.61 1.08 6.37
CA LYS A 96 -24.58 0.03 6.38
C LYS A 96 -23.20 0.59 5.97
N ALA A 97 -23.17 1.57 5.06
CA ALA A 97 -21.93 2.25 4.69
C ALA A 97 -21.37 3.05 5.88
N HIS A 98 -22.19 3.79 6.62
CA HIS A 98 -21.78 4.49 7.83
C HIS A 98 -21.24 3.53 8.91
N CYS A 99 -21.96 2.41 9.10
CA CYS A 99 -21.55 1.36 10.03
C CYS A 99 -20.19 0.75 9.62
N ALA A 100 -19.98 0.44 8.36
CA ALA A 100 -18.72 -0.13 7.86
C ALA A 100 -17.53 0.85 8.02
N ALA A 101 -17.73 2.14 7.68
CA ALA A 101 -16.72 3.18 7.82
C ALA A 101 -16.33 3.40 9.29
N SER A 102 -17.34 3.57 10.16
CA SER A 102 -17.12 3.78 11.60
C SER A 102 -16.42 2.58 12.23
N THR A 103 -16.89 1.37 11.95
CA THR A 103 -16.30 0.15 12.51
C THR A 103 -14.88 -0.05 12.03
N GLY A 104 -14.59 0.13 10.74
CA GLY A 104 -13.24 0.04 10.19
C GLY A 104 -12.26 1.04 10.80
N PHE A 105 -12.72 2.29 11.00
CA PHE A 105 -11.94 3.34 11.65
C PHE A 105 -11.61 3.00 13.11
N PHE A 106 -12.61 2.64 13.92
CA PHE A 106 -12.38 2.33 15.33
C PHE A 106 -11.61 1.03 15.55
N LEU A 107 -11.73 0.05 14.66
CA LEU A 107 -10.89 -1.15 14.69
C LEU A 107 -9.42 -0.80 14.39
N ALA A 108 -9.16 0.04 13.38
CA ALA A 108 -7.81 0.50 13.08
C ALA A 108 -7.20 1.31 14.23
N LEU A 109 -7.99 2.22 14.84
CA LEU A 109 -7.59 2.98 16.01
C LEU A 109 -7.26 2.06 17.19
N GLY A 110 -8.14 1.10 17.48
CA GLY A 110 -7.96 0.14 18.57
C GLY A 110 -6.72 -0.74 18.39
N LEU A 111 -6.48 -1.25 17.17
CA LEU A 111 -5.26 -2.01 16.88
C LEU A 111 -4.01 -1.15 17.04
N GLY A 112 -4.05 0.11 16.60
CA GLY A 112 -2.96 1.05 16.83
C GLY A 112 -2.70 1.28 18.31
N CYS A 113 -3.75 1.42 19.16
CA CYS A 113 -3.61 1.53 20.61
C CYS A 113 -2.99 0.26 21.25
N VAL A 114 -3.41 -0.93 20.79
CA VAL A 114 -2.85 -2.19 21.30
C VAL A 114 -1.36 -2.29 20.98
N ILE A 115 -0.95 -1.93 19.75
CA ILE A 115 0.47 -1.95 19.38
C ILE A 115 1.25 -0.86 20.10
N ALA A 116 0.70 0.34 20.25
CA ALA A 116 1.33 1.41 21.01
C ALA A 116 1.60 0.97 22.45
N THR A 117 0.57 0.47 23.13
CA THR A 117 0.69 0.02 24.52
C THR A 117 1.64 -1.17 24.66
N GLY A 118 1.45 -2.21 23.86
CA GLY A 118 2.30 -3.41 23.88
C GLY A 118 3.76 -3.11 23.51
N GLY A 119 3.97 -2.27 22.47
CA GLY A 119 5.31 -1.88 22.02
C GLY A 119 6.05 -1.00 23.03
N LEU A 120 5.33 -0.08 23.72
CA LEU A 120 5.95 0.75 24.76
C LEU A 120 6.25 -0.05 26.03
N LEU A 121 5.39 -1.00 26.43
CA LEU A 121 5.63 -1.87 27.57
C LEU A 121 6.76 -2.86 27.36
N ALA A 122 6.98 -3.29 26.13
CA ALA A 122 8.01 -4.25 25.75
C ALA A 122 9.06 -3.62 24.81
N LEU A 123 9.43 -2.34 25.02
CA LEU A 123 10.23 -1.57 24.06
C LEU A 123 11.61 -2.19 23.79
N GLU A 124 12.38 -2.42 24.86
CA GLU A 124 13.72 -3.02 24.74
C GLU A 124 13.68 -4.45 24.15
N PRO A 125 12.86 -5.39 24.67
CA PRO A 125 12.75 -6.72 24.05
C PRO A 125 12.32 -6.67 22.58
N LEU A 126 11.43 -5.75 22.23
CA LEU A 126 10.97 -5.56 20.86
C LEU A 126 12.10 -5.07 19.95
N MET A 127 12.88 -4.07 20.39
CA MET A 127 14.02 -3.57 19.62
C MET A 127 15.08 -4.67 19.41
N ARG A 128 15.39 -5.43 20.45
CA ARG A 128 16.33 -6.57 20.38
C ARG A 128 15.83 -7.67 19.43
N LEU A 129 14.55 -8.01 19.50
CA LEU A 129 13.91 -8.98 18.59
C LEU A 129 14.00 -8.52 17.13
N LEU A 130 13.89 -7.22 16.86
CA LEU A 130 13.99 -6.64 15.52
C LEU A 130 15.45 -6.47 15.04
N GLY A 131 16.44 -6.79 15.87
CA GLY A 131 17.85 -6.84 15.48
C GLY A 131 18.69 -5.67 15.98
N SER A 132 18.23 -4.90 16.99
CA SER A 132 19.08 -3.87 17.61
C SER A 132 20.20 -4.51 18.40
N THR A 133 21.43 -4.05 18.17
CA THR A 133 22.61 -4.34 19.00
C THR A 133 22.65 -3.35 20.16
N ASP A 134 23.50 -3.63 21.18
CA ASP A 134 23.64 -2.74 22.35
C ASP A 134 24.07 -1.30 21.96
N THR A 135 24.78 -1.14 20.86
CA THR A 135 25.20 0.17 20.33
C THR A 135 24.06 0.94 19.63
N ILE A 136 23.10 0.23 19.03
CA ILE A 136 22.00 0.83 18.27
C ILE A 136 20.76 1.01 19.15
N LEU A 137 20.63 0.22 20.21
CA LEU A 137 19.46 0.15 21.06
C LEU A 137 18.97 1.51 21.58
N PRO A 138 19.82 2.39 22.16
CA PRO A 138 19.37 3.70 22.66
C PRO A 138 18.78 4.59 21.56
N GLU A 139 19.38 4.56 20.37
CA GLU A 139 18.92 5.30 19.19
C GLU A 139 17.60 4.75 18.66
N ALA A 140 17.48 3.41 18.61
CA ALA A 140 16.27 2.73 18.17
C ALA A 140 15.09 3.00 19.11
N GLU A 141 15.29 2.97 20.41
CA GLU A 141 14.28 3.32 21.40
C GLU A 141 13.87 4.79 21.30
N ALA A 142 14.85 5.70 21.16
CA ALA A 142 14.61 7.12 21.03
C ALA A 142 13.75 7.46 19.80
N TYR A 143 13.96 6.75 18.69
CA TYR A 143 13.18 6.91 17.46
C TYR A 143 11.83 6.18 17.52
N ALA A 144 11.75 5.00 18.15
CA ALA A 144 10.55 4.17 18.20
C ALA A 144 9.45 4.75 19.11
N VAL A 145 9.80 5.36 20.24
CA VAL A 145 8.83 5.88 21.21
C VAL A 145 7.83 6.86 20.58
N PRO A 146 8.23 7.93 19.87
CA PRO A 146 7.30 8.84 19.21
C PRO A 146 6.42 8.12 18.18
N ILE A 147 6.99 7.19 17.41
CA ILE A 147 6.27 6.43 16.36
C ILE A 147 5.20 5.53 16.98
N LEU A 148 5.52 4.85 18.08
CA LEU A 148 4.57 4.01 18.82
C LEU A 148 3.44 4.86 19.43
N LEU A 149 3.73 6.03 19.97
CA LEU A 149 2.72 6.97 20.48
C LEU A 149 1.79 7.45 19.35
N ALA A 150 2.30 7.62 18.12
CA ALA A 150 1.51 7.99 16.95
C ALA A 150 0.79 6.82 16.27
N ALA A 151 1.05 5.57 16.67
CA ALA A 151 0.50 4.38 16.02
C ALA A 151 -1.04 4.37 15.92
N PRO A 152 -1.84 4.79 16.91
CA PRO A 152 -3.29 4.88 16.77
C PRO A 152 -3.72 5.83 15.65
N PHE A 153 -3.06 6.98 15.57
CA PHE A 153 -3.33 7.99 14.54
C PHE A 153 -2.90 7.50 13.15
N HIS A 154 -1.73 6.85 13.05
CA HIS A 154 -1.25 6.28 11.79
C HIS A 154 -2.19 5.20 11.25
N CYS A 155 -2.55 4.19 12.04
CA CYS A 155 -3.43 3.12 11.61
C CYS A 155 -4.81 3.64 11.20
N SER A 156 -5.39 4.54 12.00
CA SER A 156 -6.73 5.08 11.73
C SER A 156 -6.74 6.10 10.58
N SER A 157 -5.66 6.84 10.35
CA SER A 157 -5.53 7.73 9.19
C SER A 157 -5.56 6.96 7.86
N LEU A 158 -4.93 5.77 7.81
CA LEU A 158 -4.99 4.89 6.64
C LEU A 158 -6.42 4.42 6.38
N ALA A 159 -7.20 4.10 7.42
CA ALA A 159 -8.61 3.75 7.28
C ALA A 159 -9.44 4.94 6.77
N LEU A 160 -9.23 6.17 7.31
CA LEU A 160 -9.88 7.40 6.82
C LEU A 160 -9.59 7.66 5.35
N ALA A 161 -8.31 7.58 4.97
CA ALA A 161 -7.87 7.80 3.60
C ALA A 161 -8.49 6.80 2.61
N GLN A 162 -8.57 5.52 3.01
CA GLN A 162 -9.20 4.47 2.21
C GLN A 162 -10.71 4.68 2.08
N CYS A 163 -11.40 5.09 3.15
CA CYS A 163 -12.82 5.40 3.11
C CYS A 163 -13.12 6.61 2.21
N LEU A 164 -12.33 7.70 2.25
CA LEU A 164 -12.48 8.84 1.34
C LEU A 164 -12.32 8.40 -0.13
N ARG A 165 -11.34 7.56 -0.44
CA ARG A 165 -11.19 7.00 -1.79
C ARG A 165 -12.40 6.16 -2.19
N ALA A 166 -12.93 5.33 -1.27
CA ALA A 166 -14.11 4.51 -1.51
C ALA A 166 -15.37 5.32 -1.82
N GLU A 167 -15.46 6.54 -1.29
CA GLU A 167 -16.52 7.51 -1.64
C GLU A 167 -16.28 8.20 -2.98
N GLY A 168 -15.14 7.96 -3.64
CA GLY A 168 -14.73 8.68 -4.85
C GLY A 168 -14.09 10.05 -4.59
N LYS A 169 -13.63 10.31 -3.36
CA LYS A 169 -12.99 11.56 -2.90
C LYS A 169 -11.47 11.42 -2.79
N SER A 170 -10.85 10.96 -3.90
CA SER A 170 -9.41 10.74 -3.93
C SER A 170 -8.59 12.03 -3.77
N LYS A 171 -9.12 13.18 -4.19
CA LYS A 171 -8.46 14.50 -4.04
C LYS A 171 -8.36 14.90 -2.57
N GLU A 172 -9.42 14.70 -1.81
CA GLU A 172 -9.47 14.98 -0.38
C GLU A 172 -8.53 14.04 0.40
N SER A 173 -8.52 12.75 0.02
CA SER A 173 -7.56 11.79 0.57
C SER A 173 -6.11 12.20 0.27
N MET A 174 -5.82 12.65 -0.95
CA MET A 174 -4.52 13.17 -1.34
C MET A 174 -4.16 14.41 -0.51
N ALA A 175 -5.04 15.40 -0.41
CA ALA A 175 -4.76 16.64 0.31
C ALA A 175 -4.40 16.39 1.78
N GLY A 176 -5.11 15.49 2.46
CA GLY A 176 -4.80 15.12 3.85
C GLY A 176 -3.43 14.46 3.98
N GLN A 177 -3.08 13.56 3.08
CA GLN A 177 -1.79 12.86 3.11
C GLN A 177 -0.62 13.79 2.73
N LEU A 178 -0.83 14.70 1.76
CA LEU A 178 0.16 15.70 1.38
C LEU A 178 0.47 16.68 2.52
N ALA A 179 -0.56 17.12 3.27
CA ALA A 179 -0.36 18.01 4.40
C ALA A 179 0.64 17.43 5.43
N GLY A 180 0.51 16.13 5.75
CA GLY A 180 1.46 15.48 6.66
C GLY A 180 2.83 15.24 6.03
N GLY A 181 2.89 14.80 4.77
CA GLY A 181 4.17 14.55 4.08
C GLY A 181 5.02 15.83 3.93
N LEU A 182 4.37 16.94 3.56
CA LEU A 182 5.06 18.24 3.47
C LEU A 182 5.48 18.75 4.87
N LEU A 183 4.64 18.56 5.87
CA LEU A 183 4.98 18.90 7.25
C LEU A 183 6.20 18.11 7.74
N ASN A 184 6.29 16.81 7.43
CA ASN A 184 7.43 15.98 7.81
C ASN A 184 8.74 16.53 7.24
N ILE A 185 8.79 16.84 5.94
CA ILE A 185 9.98 17.40 5.29
C ILE A 185 10.46 18.70 5.97
N VAL A 186 9.53 19.50 6.49
CA VAL A 186 9.86 20.76 7.21
C VAL A 186 10.27 20.50 8.65
N LEU A 187 9.59 19.57 9.33
CA LEU A 187 9.85 19.29 10.75
C LEU A 187 11.14 18.50 10.97
N ASP A 188 11.55 17.64 10.03
CA ASP A 188 12.77 16.86 10.16
C ASP A 188 14.01 17.76 10.40
N PRO A 189 14.38 18.70 9.51
CA PRO A 189 15.54 19.56 9.77
C PRO A 189 15.35 20.47 11.00
N LEU A 190 14.13 20.89 11.28
CA LEU A 190 13.82 21.73 12.45
C LEU A 190 14.09 20.97 13.75
N PHE A 191 13.58 19.74 13.90
CA PHE A 191 13.72 18.97 15.12
C PHE A 191 15.09 18.33 15.24
N ILE A 192 15.64 17.84 14.16
CA ILE A 192 16.95 17.16 14.16
C ILE A 192 18.06 18.15 14.46
N TYR A 193 18.14 19.26 13.71
CA TYR A 193 19.28 20.17 13.74
C TYR A 193 19.01 21.43 14.56
N THR A 194 17.91 22.16 14.30
CA THR A 194 17.67 23.46 14.93
C THR A 194 17.34 23.30 16.43
N LEU A 195 16.53 22.30 16.79
CA LEU A 195 16.23 21.99 18.19
C LEU A 195 17.24 21.02 18.82
N GLY A 196 18.18 20.47 18.05
CA GLY A 196 19.22 19.59 18.54
C GLY A 196 18.74 18.25 19.11
N MET A 197 17.52 17.82 18.74
CA MET A 197 16.92 16.59 19.28
C MET A 197 17.50 15.30 18.66
N GLY A 198 18.33 15.41 17.60
CA GLY A 198 18.92 14.26 16.93
C GLY A 198 17.85 13.28 16.39
N ILE A 199 18.09 11.98 16.56
CA ILE A 199 17.19 10.93 16.07
C ILE A 199 15.81 10.94 16.74
N ARG A 200 15.74 11.37 18.01
CA ARG A 200 14.47 11.56 18.71
C ARG A 200 13.61 12.62 18.02
N GLY A 201 14.27 13.65 17.46
CA GLY A 201 13.64 14.71 16.67
C GLY A 201 13.02 14.16 15.37
N ALA A 202 13.72 13.29 14.65
CA ALA A 202 13.21 12.63 13.45
C ALA A 202 11.95 11.78 13.78
N GLY A 203 12.00 10.99 14.85
CA GLY A 203 10.83 10.23 15.33
C GLY A 203 9.65 11.11 15.69
N ALA A 204 9.90 12.24 16.38
CA ALA A 204 8.88 13.20 16.77
C ALA A 204 8.26 13.93 15.54
N ALA A 205 9.08 14.29 14.54
CA ALA A 205 8.62 14.90 13.31
C ALA A 205 7.71 13.95 12.53
N THR A 206 8.10 12.68 12.41
CA THR A 206 7.26 11.64 11.80
C THR A 206 5.96 11.43 12.56
N ALA A 207 6.01 11.34 13.89
CA ALA A 207 4.83 11.18 14.74
C ALA A 207 3.84 12.36 14.58
N LEU A 208 4.33 13.59 14.66
CA LEU A 208 3.51 14.79 14.52
C LEU A 208 2.89 14.89 13.13
N SER A 209 3.65 14.52 12.10
CA SER A 209 3.17 14.46 10.71
C SER A 209 2.04 13.45 10.55
N GLN A 210 2.11 12.28 11.19
CA GLN A 210 1.02 11.29 11.18
C GLN A 210 -0.23 11.80 11.90
N VAL A 211 -0.07 12.51 13.01
CA VAL A 211 -1.20 13.17 13.69
C VAL A 211 -1.83 14.24 12.80
N MET A 212 -1.01 15.01 12.05
CA MET A 212 -1.51 15.99 11.09
C MET A 212 -2.29 15.34 9.95
N VAL A 213 -1.79 14.24 9.38
CA VAL A 213 -2.54 13.45 8.37
C VAL A 213 -3.90 13.04 8.92
N TRP A 214 -3.90 12.45 10.12
CA TRP A 214 -5.13 12.02 10.78
C TRP A 214 -6.11 13.17 11.00
N ALA A 215 -5.63 14.29 11.53
CA ALA A 215 -6.46 15.46 11.79
C ALA A 215 -7.02 16.07 10.50
N ALA A 216 -6.19 16.19 9.45
CA ALA A 216 -6.59 16.72 8.15
C ALA A 216 -7.64 15.82 7.47
N LEU A 217 -7.48 14.50 7.54
CA LEU A 217 -8.48 13.57 6.99
C LEU A 217 -9.77 13.59 7.80
N LEU A 218 -9.69 13.61 9.13
CA LEU A 218 -10.85 13.66 10.02
C LEU A 218 -11.65 14.97 9.83
N TRP A 219 -10.97 16.06 9.54
CA TRP A 219 -11.59 17.35 9.25
C TRP A 219 -12.63 17.30 8.12
N PHE A 220 -12.40 16.51 7.05
CA PHE A 220 -13.37 16.34 5.98
C PHE A 220 -14.64 15.63 6.48
N TYR A 221 -14.51 14.67 7.40
CA TYR A 221 -15.65 13.97 8.01
C TYR A 221 -16.43 14.87 8.97
N VAL A 222 -15.75 15.63 9.82
CA VAL A 222 -16.38 16.54 10.78
C VAL A 222 -17.12 17.67 10.08
N ARG A 223 -16.58 18.20 8.99
CA ARG A 223 -17.24 19.22 8.17
C ARG A 223 -18.42 18.71 7.33
N GLY A 224 -18.74 17.44 7.38
CA GLY A 224 -19.84 16.84 6.64
C GLY A 224 -19.64 16.86 5.12
N LYS A 225 -18.39 17.02 4.65
CA LYS A 225 -18.05 16.97 3.21
C LYS A 225 -17.94 15.54 2.67
N THR A 226 -18.37 14.54 3.42
CA THR A 226 -18.25 13.11 3.11
C THR A 226 -19.62 12.48 2.95
N SER A 227 -19.70 11.41 2.17
CA SER A 227 -20.93 10.65 1.97
C SER A 227 -21.24 9.73 3.15
N VAL A 228 -20.21 9.31 3.89
CA VAL A 228 -20.34 8.53 5.13
C VAL A 228 -20.00 9.37 6.35
N ARG A 229 -20.58 9.00 7.48
CA ARG A 229 -20.31 9.61 8.80
C ARG A 229 -19.51 8.64 9.64
N ILE A 230 -18.52 9.15 10.37
CA ILE A 230 -17.76 8.38 11.36
C ILE A 230 -18.25 8.80 12.74
N SER A 231 -18.82 7.86 13.48
CA SER A 231 -19.36 8.10 14.81
C SER A 231 -19.30 6.81 15.64
N VAL A 232 -19.00 6.96 16.94
CA VAL A 232 -19.06 5.85 17.91
C VAL A 232 -20.43 5.19 17.94
N ARG A 233 -21.49 5.97 17.73
CA ARG A 233 -22.88 5.46 17.74
C ARG A 233 -23.20 4.54 16.58
N GLN A 234 -22.42 4.63 15.49
CA GLN A 234 -22.58 3.83 14.27
C GLN A 234 -21.63 2.65 14.18
N VAL A 235 -20.79 2.44 15.18
CA VAL A 235 -19.96 1.25 15.31
C VAL A 235 -20.85 0.01 15.38
N ALA A 236 -20.49 -1.02 14.66
CA ALA A 236 -21.25 -2.27 14.61
C ALA A 236 -21.42 -2.88 16.00
N ARG A 237 -22.65 -3.09 16.39
CA ARG A 237 -23.02 -3.77 17.64
C ARG A 237 -22.99 -5.30 17.49
N THR A 238 -22.92 -5.79 16.25
CA THR A 238 -22.95 -7.22 15.94
C THR A 238 -21.59 -7.68 15.44
N PRO A 239 -21.11 -8.87 15.83
CA PRO A 239 -19.82 -9.42 15.39
C PRO A 239 -19.78 -9.68 13.87
N ARG A 240 -20.94 -9.73 13.21
CA ARG A 240 -21.05 -10.00 11.77
C ARG A 240 -20.35 -8.95 10.92
N MET A 241 -20.53 -7.66 11.22
CA MET A 241 -19.87 -6.57 10.47
C MET A 241 -18.37 -6.57 10.72
N VAL A 242 -17.94 -6.77 11.97
CA VAL A 242 -16.54 -6.88 12.35
C VAL A 242 -15.88 -8.03 11.57
N LYS A 243 -16.45 -9.24 11.61
CA LYS A 243 -15.98 -10.40 10.84
C LYS A 243 -15.90 -10.08 9.35
N LEU A 244 -16.87 -9.34 8.81
CA LEU A 244 -16.92 -8.98 7.41
C LEU A 244 -15.77 -8.04 7.03
N ILE A 245 -15.45 -7.04 7.86
CA ILE A 245 -14.31 -6.13 7.66
C ILE A 245 -13.00 -6.91 7.70
N PHE A 246 -12.82 -7.77 8.71
CA PHE A 246 -11.62 -8.62 8.84
C PHE A 246 -11.42 -9.50 7.60
N THR A 247 -12.46 -10.20 7.14
CA THR A 247 -12.37 -11.10 5.99
C THR A 247 -12.16 -10.36 4.67
N THR A 248 -12.86 -9.21 4.47
CA THR A 248 -12.73 -8.42 3.25
C THR A 248 -11.36 -7.72 3.15
N GLY A 249 -10.79 -7.30 4.27
CA GLY A 249 -9.46 -6.69 4.31
C GLY A 249 -8.31 -7.68 4.31
N PHE A 250 -8.55 -8.95 4.66
CA PHE A 250 -7.52 -9.98 4.82
C PHE A 250 -6.54 -10.12 3.64
N PRO A 251 -6.97 -10.00 2.35
CA PRO A 251 -6.04 -10.01 1.22
C PRO A 251 -4.96 -8.92 1.30
N SER A 252 -5.29 -7.76 1.87
CA SER A 252 -4.31 -6.67 2.04
C SER A 252 -3.25 -7.02 3.10
N LEU A 253 -3.65 -7.63 4.20
CA LEU A 253 -2.71 -8.16 5.19
C LEU A 253 -1.80 -9.22 4.58
N CYS A 254 -2.37 -10.19 3.86
CA CYS A 254 -1.62 -11.22 3.14
C CYS A 254 -0.58 -10.63 2.18
N ARG A 255 -0.92 -9.54 1.49
CA ARG A 255 -0.02 -8.84 0.58
C ARG A 255 1.17 -8.25 1.32
N HIS A 256 0.94 -7.53 2.43
CA HIS A 256 2.01 -6.92 3.22
C HIS A 256 2.92 -7.98 3.86
N CYS A 257 2.35 -9.00 4.50
CA CYS A 257 3.11 -10.09 5.10
C CYS A 257 3.88 -10.92 4.05
N GLY A 258 3.22 -11.22 2.93
CA GLY A 258 3.84 -11.95 1.83
C GLY A 258 5.03 -11.21 1.21
N ASN A 259 4.90 -9.89 1.01
CA ASN A 259 5.99 -9.05 0.52
C ASN A 259 7.16 -9.01 1.51
N ALA A 260 6.89 -8.84 2.81
CA ALA A 260 7.93 -8.83 3.83
C ALA A 260 8.69 -10.17 3.87
N LEU A 261 7.97 -11.29 3.87
CA LEU A 261 8.58 -12.63 3.84
C LEU A 261 9.42 -12.85 2.58
N ALA A 262 8.90 -12.46 1.42
CA ALA A 262 9.64 -12.61 0.16
C ALA A 262 10.91 -11.75 0.13
N THR A 263 10.87 -10.54 0.69
CA THR A 263 12.05 -9.68 0.81
C THR A 263 13.13 -10.33 1.69
N ILE A 264 12.75 -10.92 2.81
CA ILE A 264 13.69 -11.64 3.70
C ILE A 264 14.33 -12.82 2.95
N VAL A 265 13.52 -13.63 2.25
CA VAL A 265 14.03 -14.77 1.48
C VAL A 265 14.93 -14.32 0.32
N LEU A 266 14.54 -13.25 -0.39
CA LEU A 266 15.34 -12.67 -1.47
C LEU A 266 16.70 -12.19 -0.96
N ASN A 267 16.73 -11.42 0.13
CA ASN A 267 17.98 -10.92 0.71
C ASN A 267 18.88 -12.07 1.16
N ARG A 268 18.31 -13.12 1.75
CA ARG A 268 19.06 -14.31 2.16
C ARG A 268 19.61 -15.08 0.95
N ALA A 269 18.84 -15.20 -0.12
CA ALA A 269 19.28 -15.85 -1.36
C ALA A 269 20.36 -15.01 -2.07
N ALA A 270 20.18 -13.69 -2.13
CA ALA A 270 21.17 -12.78 -2.71
C ALA A 270 22.49 -12.74 -1.94
N GLY A 271 22.44 -12.88 -0.61
CA GLY A 271 23.62 -12.98 0.27
C GLY A 271 24.55 -14.13 -0.07
N GLY A 272 24.05 -15.22 -0.64
CA GLY A 272 24.87 -16.32 -1.15
C GLY A 272 25.75 -15.97 -2.36
N PHE A 273 25.47 -14.83 -3.01
CA PHE A 273 26.24 -14.31 -4.15
C PHE A 273 27.10 -13.08 -3.81
N GLY A 274 27.16 -12.72 -2.53
CA GLY A 274 27.94 -11.60 -2.01
C GLY A 274 27.17 -10.28 -1.87
N ASP A 275 27.84 -9.30 -1.28
CA ASP A 275 27.24 -8.01 -0.90
C ASP A 275 26.80 -7.19 -2.13
N ALA A 276 27.54 -7.31 -3.23
CA ALA A 276 27.19 -6.65 -4.49
C ALA A 276 25.81 -7.12 -5.03
N ALA A 277 25.47 -8.40 -4.86
CA ALA A 277 24.15 -8.91 -5.26
C ALA A 277 23.05 -8.31 -4.37
N ILE A 278 23.23 -8.25 -3.05
CA ILE A 278 22.28 -7.61 -2.13
C ILE A 278 22.07 -6.14 -2.52
N ALA A 279 23.14 -5.41 -2.79
CA ALA A 279 23.10 -4.01 -3.20
C ALA A 279 22.34 -3.85 -4.53
N ALA A 280 22.60 -4.70 -5.53
CA ALA A 280 21.93 -4.70 -6.82
C ALA A 280 20.40 -4.91 -6.69
N PHE A 281 19.97 -5.91 -5.92
CA PHE A 281 18.54 -6.15 -5.66
C PHE A 281 17.90 -5.04 -4.83
N SER A 282 18.62 -4.42 -3.90
CA SER A 282 18.12 -3.28 -3.13
C SER A 282 17.86 -2.07 -4.02
N ILE A 283 18.77 -1.73 -4.94
CA ILE A 283 18.59 -0.67 -5.93
C ILE A 283 17.39 -0.99 -6.83
N ALA A 284 17.33 -2.20 -7.38
CA ALA A 284 16.24 -2.62 -8.23
C ALA A 284 14.88 -2.56 -7.51
N SER A 285 14.81 -2.96 -6.24
CA SER A 285 13.59 -2.91 -5.43
C SER A 285 13.11 -1.48 -5.19
N ARG A 286 14.02 -0.53 -4.95
CA ARG A 286 13.67 0.90 -4.78
C ARG A 286 13.09 1.49 -6.07
N VAL A 287 13.75 1.26 -7.21
CA VAL A 287 13.31 1.75 -8.52
C VAL A 287 11.98 1.11 -8.92
N SER A 288 11.85 -0.21 -8.76
CA SER A 288 10.59 -0.94 -9.05
C SER A 288 9.47 -0.51 -8.10
N GLY A 289 9.77 -0.18 -6.84
CA GLY A 289 8.80 0.34 -5.87
C GLY A 289 8.19 1.68 -6.32
N LEU A 290 9.01 2.60 -6.83
CA LEU A 290 8.53 3.86 -7.42
C LEU A 290 7.64 3.60 -8.64
N ALA A 291 8.03 2.69 -9.53
CA ALA A 291 7.22 2.31 -10.67
C ALA A 291 5.87 1.70 -10.23
N LEU A 292 5.88 0.81 -9.25
CA LEU A 292 4.68 0.18 -8.70
C LEU A 292 3.74 1.18 -8.00
N SER A 293 4.22 2.36 -7.58
CA SER A 293 3.35 3.44 -7.07
C SER A 293 2.29 3.85 -8.09
N VAL A 294 2.62 3.81 -9.39
CA VAL A 294 1.65 4.05 -10.48
C VAL A 294 0.59 2.95 -10.51
N SER A 295 1.00 1.68 -10.40
CA SER A 295 0.08 0.53 -10.31
C SER A 295 -0.87 0.66 -9.12
N ILE A 296 -0.33 0.99 -7.95
CA ILE A 296 -1.12 1.17 -6.71
C ILE A 296 -2.16 2.28 -6.89
N GLY A 297 -1.79 3.39 -7.52
CA GLY A 297 -2.74 4.48 -7.79
C GLY A 297 -3.89 4.06 -8.70
N PHE A 298 -3.62 3.30 -9.78
CA PHE A 298 -4.68 2.75 -10.65
C PHE A 298 -5.60 1.79 -9.88
N VAL A 299 -5.03 0.92 -9.08
CA VAL A 299 -5.77 -0.03 -8.23
C VAL A 299 -6.68 0.70 -7.22
N GLN A 300 -6.19 1.78 -6.61
CA GLN A 300 -6.96 2.63 -5.70
C GLN A 300 -8.09 3.38 -6.42
N GLY A 301 -7.92 3.70 -7.71
CA GLY A 301 -8.97 4.27 -8.55
C GLY A 301 -10.02 3.24 -8.98
N LEU A 302 -9.61 2.00 -9.23
CA LEU A 302 -10.52 0.90 -9.60
C LEU A 302 -11.43 0.49 -8.44
N GLN A 303 -10.91 0.43 -7.23
CA GLN A 303 -11.60 -0.10 -6.05
C GLN A 303 -12.98 0.52 -5.82
N PRO A 304 -13.14 1.87 -5.74
CA PRO A 304 -14.46 2.48 -5.56
C PRO A 304 -15.39 2.24 -6.75
N VAL A 305 -14.89 2.33 -7.98
CA VAL A 305 -15.73 2.13 -9.18
C VAL A 305 -16.25 0.71 -9.25
N ALA A 306 -15.40 -0.28 -8.94
CA ALA A 306 -15.80 -1.68 -8.89
C ALA A 306 -16.81 -1.96 -7.75
N GLY A 307 -16.61 -1.37 -6.57
CA GLY A 307 -17.53 -1.50 -5.44
C GLY A 307 -18.92 -0.92 -5.75
N TYR A 308 -18.97 0.31 -6.29
CA TYR A 308 -20.25 0.92 -6.71
C TYR A 308 -20.95 0.12 -7.82
N ALA A 309 -20.22 -0.30 -8.86
CA ALA A 309 -20.79 -1.08 -9.95
C ALA A 309 -21.34 -2.43 -9.47
N HIS A 310 -20.65 -3.10 -8.56
CA HIS A 310 -21.12 -4.35 -7.97
C HIS A 310 -22.33 -4.11 -7.04
N GLY A 311 -22.29 -3.05 -6.24
CA GLY A 311 -23.40 -2.67 -5.35
C GLY A 311 -24.68 -2.31 -6.09
N SER A 312 -24.58 -1.62 -7.23
CA SER A 312 -25.69 -1.30 -8.13
C SER A 312 -26.08 -2.44 -9.07
N LYS A 313 -25.40 -3.60 -8.98
CA LYS A 313 -25.60 -4.78 -9.86
C LYS A 313 -25.32 -4.50 -11.35
N ASP A 314 -24.55 -3.47 -11.67
CA ASP A 314 -24.14 -3.15 -13.05
C ASP A 314 -22.87 -3.93 -13.43
N HIS A 315 -23.08 -5.15 -13.89
CA HIS A 315 -22.01 -6.06 -14.32
C HIS A 315 -21.29 -5.55 -15.59
N ALA A 316 -22.00 -4.81 -16.46
CA ALA A 316 -21.38 -4.25 -17.67
C ALA A 316 -20.36 -3.17 -17.31
N ARG A 317 -20.73 -2.28 -16.40
CA ARG A 317 -19.85 -1.23 -15.87
C ARG A 317 -18.68 -1.82 -15.11
N LEU A 318 -18.89 -2.84 -14.28
CA LEU A 318 -17.84 -3.55 -13.56
C LEU A 318 -16.79 -4.13 -14.52
N LYS A 319 -17.24 -4.79 -15.59
CA LYS A 319 -16.38 -5.37 -16.63
C LYS A 319 -15.62 -4.30 -17.40
N SER A 320 -16.27 -3.20 -17.76
CA SER A 320 -15.68 -2.05 -18.44
C SER A 320 -14.60 -1.40 -17.57
N ALA A 321 -14.89 -1.16 -16.28
CA ALA A 321 -13.96 -0.58 -15.32
C ALA A 321 -12.70 -1.44 -15.14
N PHE A 322 -12.89 -2.74 -14.97
CA PHE A 322 -11.77 -3.68 -14.85
C PHE A 322 -10.90 -3.70 -16.12
N ARG A 323 -11.51 -3.83 -17.30
CA ARG A 323 -10.79 -3.86 -18.60
C ARG A 323 -10.00 -2.59 -18.82
N PHE A 324 -10.64 -1.44 -18.63
CA PHE A 324 -9.97 -0.14 -18.81
C PHE A 324 -8.81 0.02 -17.83
N CYS A 325 -9.03 -0.28 -16.55
CA CYS A 325 -7.98 -0.15 -15.53
C CYS A 325 -6.79 -1.07 -15.83
N CYS A 326 -7.03 -2.34 -16.19
CA CYS A 326 -5.96 -3.25 -16.59
C CYS A 326 -5.22 -2.75 -17.83
N ALA A 327 -5.94 -2.34 -18.89
CA ALA A 327 -5.30 -1.86 -20.11
C ALA A 327 -4.45 -0.61 -19.86
N ALA A 328 -5.02 0.41 -19.19
CA ALA A 328 -4.34 1.68 -18.91
C ALA A 328 -3.13 1.49 -17.98
N SER A 329 -3.30 0.74 -16.89
CA SER A 329 -2.20 0.51 -15.95
C SER A 329 -1.09 -0.38 -16.54
N MET A 330 -1.43 -1.44 -17.28
CA MET A 330 -0.44 -2.28 -17.96
C MET A 330 0.33 -1.49 -19.01
N SER A 331 -0.36 -0.68 -19.84
CA SER A 331 0.31 0.17 -20.84
C SER A 331 1.27 1.16 -20.17
N ALA A 332 0.84 1.84 -19.11
CA ALA A 332 1.67 2.77 -18.36
C ALA A 332 2.90 2.07 -17.76
N LEU A 333 2.70 0.91 -17.12
CA LEU A 333 3.81 0.15 -16.52
C LEU A 333 4.72 -0.50 -17.57
N THR A 334 4.20 -0.88 -18.73
CA THR A 334 5.04 -1.36 -19.85
C THR A 334 5.93 -0.24 -20.40
N ALA A 335 5.36 0.95 -20.62
CA ALA A 335 6.16 2.11 -21.04
C ALA A 335 7.24 2.45 -20.01
N LEU A 336 6.88 2.46 -18.73
CA LEU A 336 7.82 2.72 -17.63
C LEU A 336 8.89 1.62 -17.52
N ALA A 337 8.52 0.35 -17.70
CA ALA A 337 9.45 -0.78 -17.71
C ALA A 337 10.49 -0.66 -18.86
N VAL A 338 10.05 -0.25 -20.05
CA VAL A 338 10.96 0.00 -21.17
C VAL A 338 11.93 1.15 -20.86
N ILE A 339 11.42 2.25 -20.32
CA ILE A 339 12.27 3.41 -19.92
C ILE A 339 13.28 2.99 -18.86
N ILE A 340 12.85 2.29 -17.81
CA ILE A 340 13.73 1.81 -16.72
C ILE A 340 14.78 0.83 -17.27
N ALA A 341 14.38 -0.11 -18.10
CA ALA A 341 15.29 -1.11 -18.70
C ALA A 341 16.35 -0.46 -19.61
N ALA A 342 15.96 0.55 -20.40
CA ALA A 342 16.87 1.31 -21.24
C ALA A 342 17.84 2.18 -20.42
N ALA A 343 17.32 2.85 -19.38
CA ALA A 343 18.10 3.72 -18.49
C ALA A 343 18.82 2.95 -17.35
N ALA A 344 18.68 1.63 -17.26
CA ALA A 344 19.18 0.84 -16.14
C ALA A 344 20.66 1.08 -15.79
N PRO A 345 21.62 1.10 -16.74
CA PRO A 345 23.03 1.35 -16.41
C PRO A 345 23.27 2.76 -15.85
N TRP A 346 22.51 3.76 -16.36
CA TRP A 346 22.61 5.14 -15.90
C TRP A 346 22.03 5.30 -14.49
N ILE A 347 20.86 4.69 -14.24
CA ILE A 347 20.21 4.71 -12.92
C ILE A 347 21.10 4.08 -11.86
N VAL A 348 21.67 2.90 -12.14
CA VAL A 348 22.54 2.21 -11.17
C VAL A 348 23.82 3.01 -10.93
N ARG A 349 24.45 3.57 -11.99
CA ARG A 349 25.64 4.43 -11.85
C ARG A 349 25.38 5.69 -11.01
N MET A 350 24.19 6.27 -11.14
CA MET A 350 23.76 7.44 -10.33
C MET A 350 23.63 7.09 -8.85
N LEU A 351 23.15 5.89 -8.54
CA LEU A 351 22.91 5.43 -7.17
C LEU A 351 24.14 4.79 -6.52
N SER A 352 25.12 4.35 -7.33
CA SER A 352 26.38 3.75 -6.85
C SER A 352 27.53 4.12 -7.80
N PRO A 353 28.13 5.32 -7.64
CA PRO A 353 29.16 5.82 -8.56
C PRO A 353 30.49 5.07 -8.51
N SER A 354 30.79 4.39 -7.40
CA SER A 354 32.14 3.93 -7.05
C SER A 354 32.48 2.50 -7.47
N ASP A 355 31.50 1.70 -7.96
CA ASP A 355 31.69 0.27 -8.21
C ASP A 355 31.21 -0.15 -9.61
N GLY A 356 32.14 -0.28 -10.55
CA GLY A 356 31.84 -0.67 -11.94
C GLY A 356 31.21 -2.06 -12.08
N GLY A 357 31.58 -3.02 -11.24
CA GLY A 357 31.01 -4.36 -11.23
C GLY A 357 29.55 -4.38 -10.76
N LEU A 358 29.22 -3.53 -9.80
CA LEU A 358 27.85 -3.35 -9.33
C LEU A 358 26.95 -2.71 -10.41
N VAL A 359 27.50 -1.84 -11.28
CA VAL A 359 26.71 -1.22 -12.36
C VAL A 359 26.23 -2.27 -13.37
N GLU A 360 27.07 -3.22 -13.75
CA GLU A 360 26.68 -4.27 -14.71
C GLU A 360 25.63 -5.23 -14.09
N THR A 361 25.92 -5.74 -12.89
CA THR A 361 25.02 -6.64 -12.18
C THR A 361 23.70 -5.96 -11.82
N GLY A 362 23.75 -4.74 -11.31
CA GLY A 362 22.57 -3.96 -10.95
C GLY A 362 21.69 -3.61 -12.15
N ALA A 363 22.31 -3.28 -13.30
CA ALA A 363 21.55 -3.04 -14.52
C ALA A 363 20.85 -4.31 -15.04
N ALA A 364 21.52 -5.47 -14.94
CA ALA A 364 20.91 -6.76 -15.32
C ALA A 364 19.72 -7.10 -14.41
N VAL A 365 19.88 -6.96 -13.08
CA VAL A 365 18.79 -7.16 -12.11
C VAL A 365 17.63 -6.19 -12.36
N LEU A 366 17.93 -4.91 -12.60
CA LEU A 366 16.91 -3.89 -12.85
C LEU A 366 16.14 -4.16 -14.15
N ARG A 367 16.81 -4.60 -15.22
CA ARG A 367 16.15 -5.03 -16.45
C ARG A 367 15.25 -6.23 -16.22
N ALA A 368 15.73 -7.26 -15.53
CA ALA A 368 14.95 -8.45 -15.22
C ALA A 368 13.69 -8.11 -14.39
N THR A 369 13.82 -7.32 -13.34
CA THR A 369 12.69 -6.92 -12.49
C THR A 369 11.68 -6.02 -13.23
N SER A 370 12.14 -5.20 -14.18
CA SER A 370 11.27 -4.34 -14.99
C SER A 370 10.29 -5.14 -15.85
N ILE A 371 10.69 -6.31 -16.35
CA ILE A 371 9.82 -7.21 -17.14
C ILE A 371 8.60 -7.65 -16.32
N ALA A 372 8.73 -7.75 -15.00
CA ALA A 372 7.64 -8.19 -14.12
C ALA A 372 6.55 -7.13 -13.91
N LEU A 373 6.85 -5.82 -14.09
CA LEU A 373 5.95 -4.72 -13.74
C LEU A 373 4.55 -4.79 -14.38
N PRO A 374 4.39 -5.06 -15.70
CA PRO A 374 3.07 -5.19 -16.30
C PRO A 374 2.25 -6.36 -15.73
N PHE A 375 2.90 -7.50 -15.47
CA PHE A 375 2.25 -8.69 -14.91
C PHE A 375 1.81 -8.45 -13.47
N THR A 376 2.67 -7.89 -12.64
CA THR A 376 2.36 -7.50 -11.25
C THR A 376 1.13 -6.59 -11.20
N THR A 377 1.03 -5.64 -12.14
CA THR A 377 -0.08 -4.69 -12.20
C THR A 377 -1.41 -5.39 -12.49
N PHE A 378 -1.45 -6.33 -13.43
CA PHE A 378 -2.67 -7.10 -13.72
C PHE A 378 -3.11 -7.95 -12.52
N ILE A 379 -2.15 -8.57 -11.81
CA ILE A 379 -2.41 -9.34 -10.59
C ILE A 379 -3.03 -8.44 -9.52
N ASN A 380 -2.48 -7.23 -9.33
CA ASN A 380 -2.99 -6.25 -8.38
C ASN A 380 -4.41 -5.77 -8.73
N CYS A 381 -4.69 -5.48 -10.00
CA CYS A 381 -6.03 -5.11 -10.48
C CYS A 381 -7.04 -6.24 -10.23
N THR A 382 -6.66 -7.48 -10.52
CA THR A 382 -7.52 -8.66 -10.33
C THR A 382 -7.79 -8.92 -8.84
N GLY A 383 -6.75 -8.84 -7.99
CA GLY A 383 -6.89 -8.98 -6.54
C GLY A 383 -7.81 -7.91 -5.95
N THR A 384 -7.69 -6.67 -6.41
CA THR A 384 -8.55 -5.56 -5.96
C THR A 384 -9.99 -5.69 -6.46
N LEU A 385 -10.20 -6.16 -7.71
CA LEU A 385 -11.53 -6.50 -8.20
C LEU A 385 -12.22 -7.49 -7.24
N PHE A 386 -11.56 -8.62 -6.93
CA PHE A 386 -12.13 -9.63 -6.04
C PHE A 386 -12.36 -9.11 -4.62
N GLN A 387 -11.51 -8.23 -4.13
CA GLN A 387 -11.68 -7.58 -2.83
C GLN A 387 -12.89 -6.63 -2.84
N ALA A 388 -13.07 -5.83 -3.89
CA ALA A 388 -14.18 -4.88 -4.02
C ALA A 388 -15.55 -5.57 -4.14
N ILE A 389 -15.63 -6.76 -4.77
CA ILE A 389 -16.83 -7.56 -4.92
C ILE A 389 -17.05 -8.58 -3.80
N ARG A 390 -16.29 -8.51 -2.71
CA ARG A 390 -16.34 -9.40 -1.54
C ARG A 390 -15.94 -10.87 -1.80
N GLU A 391 -15.25 -11.14 -2.87
CA GLU A 391 -14.65 -12.46 -3.16
C GLU A 391 -13.24 -12.56 -2.53
N SER A 392 -13.15 -12.22 -1.23
CA SER A 392 -11.88 -12.09 -0.50
C SER A 392 -11.03 -13.37 -0.50
N ALA A 393 -11.68 -14.54 -0.49
CA ALA A 393 -10.98 -15.82 -0.58
C ALA A 393 -10.20 -15.95 -1.89
N ARG A 394 -10.80 -15.55 -3.02
CA ARG A 394 -10.11 -15.53 -4.32
C ARG A 394 -8.99 -14.51 -4.37
N SER A 395 -9.22 -13.33 -3.80
CA SER A 395 -8.18 -12.30 -3.69
C SER A 395 -7.00 -12.80 -2.85
N SER A 396 -7.25 -13.39 -1.68
CA SER A 396 -6.20 -13.95 -0.82
C SER A 396 -5.47 -15.11 -1.48
N ALA A 397 -6.20 -16.02 -2.13
CA ALA A 397 -5.61 -17.16 -2.85
C ALA A 397 -4.67 -16.68 -3.97
N LEU A 398 -5.05 -15.64 -4.71
CA LEU A 398 -4.22 -15.05 -5.76
C LEU A 398 -2.94 -14.42 -5.17
N VAL A 399 -3.07 -13.63 -4.10
CA VAL A 399 -1.95 -12.91 -3.47
C VAL A 399 -0.99 -13.90 -2.79
N LEU A 400 -1.50 -14.80 -1.96
CA LEU A 400 -0.67 -15.80 -1.27
C LEU A 400 -0.11 -16.83 -2.23
N GLY A 401 -0.93 -17.29 -3.20
CA GLY A 401 -0.50 -18.24 -4.22
C GLY A 401 0.71 -17.71 -5.01
N LYS A 402 0.62 -16.46 -5.49
CA LYS A 402 1.73 -15.82 -6.19
C LYS A 402 2.96 -15.66 -5.30
N GLN A 403 2.77 -15.12 -4.09
CA GLN A 403 3.89 -14.69 -3.26
C GLN A 403 4.54 -15.87 -2.52
N VAL A 404 3.73 -16.73 -1.90
CA VAL A 404 4.22 -17.82 -1.05
C VAL A 404 4.39 -19.13 -1.82
N CYS A 405 3.41 -19.48 -2.68
CA CYS A 405 3.43 -20.78 -3.36
C CYS A 405 4.24 -20.76 -4.67
N ILE A 406 4.47 -19.60 -5.29
CA ILE A 406 5.21 -19.50 -6.55
C ILE A 406 6.55 -18.79 -6.34
N TYR A 407 6.54 -17.55 -5.85
CA TYR A 407 7.75 -16.72 -5.82
C TYR A 407 8.80 -17.25 -4.85
N ILE A 408 8.43 -17.57 -3.61
CA ILE A 408 9.39 -18.07 -2.61
C ILE A 408 10.04 -19.40 -3.05
N PRO A 409 9.30 -20.43 -3.53
CA PRO A 409 9.93 -21.64 -4.05
C PRO A 409 10.87 -21.38 -5.23
N LEU A 410 10.50 -20.47 -6.15
CA LEU A 410 11.38 -20.08 -7.26
C LEU A 410 12.65 -19.39 -6.78
N LEU A 411 12.57 -18.51 -5.77
CA LEU A 411 13.74 -17.89 -5.14
C LEU A 411 14.71 -18.89 -4.52
N LEU A 412 14.22 -20.04 -4.07
CA LEU A 412 15.05 -21.07 -3.45
C LEU A 412 15.56 -22.11 -4.46
N ALA A 413 14.78 -22.42 -5.50
CA ALA A 413 15.10 -23.47 -6.46
C ALA A 413 15.95 -22.97 -7.64
N LEU A 414 15.57 -21.84 -8.26
CA LEU A 414 16.25 -21.36 -9.47
C LEU A 414 17.72 -20.99 -9.28
N PRO A 415 18.15 -20.36 -8.15
CA PRO A 415 19.56 -20.08 -7.95
C PRO A 415 20.44 -21.32 -7.89
N ARG A 416 19.88 -22.46 -7.48
CA ARG A 416 20.61 -23.75 -7.47
C ARG A 416 20.88 -24.29 -8.88
N ALA A 417 19.96 -23.98 -9.82
CA ALA A 417 20.07 -24.47 -11.21
C ALA A 417 20.82 -23.47 -12.11
N TRP A 418 20.60 -22.16 -11.95
CA TRP A 418 21.09 -21.12 -12.86
C TRP A 418 21.86 -20.00 -12.14
N SER A 419 22.34 -20.24 -10.94
CA SER A 419 23.12 -19.29 -10.13
C SER A 419 22.42 -17.89 -10.07
N MET A 420 23.15 -16.82 -10.28
CA MET A 420 22.63 -15.44 -10.23
C MET A 420 21.52 -15.19 -11.28
N ASN A 421 21.60 -15.78 -12.48
CA ASN A 421 20.56 -15.66 -13.48
C ASN A 421 19.24 -16.27 -13.02
N GLY A 422 19.29 -17.36 -12.26
CA GLY A 422 18.12 -17.97 -11.63
C GLY A 422 17.45 -17.04 -10.61
N LEU A 423 18.24 -16.35 -9.81
CA LEU A 423 17.73 -15.37 -8.86
C LEU A 423 17.05 -14.18 -9.56
N MET A 424 17.66 -13.67 -10.64
CA MET A 424 17.07 -12.60 -11.47
C MET A 424 15.78 -13.05 -12.17
N ALA A 425 15.70 -14.30 -12.62
CA ALA A 425 14.52 -14.83 -13.32
C ALA A 425 13.35 -15.16 -12.39
N ALA A 426 13.57 -15.34 -11.09
CA ALA A 426 12.55 -15.79 -10.15
C ALA A 426 11.33 -14.86 -10.10
N MET A 427 11.55 -13.53 -10.04
CA MET A 427 10.45 -12.55 -9.99
C MET A 427 9.64 -12.49 -11.30
N PRO A 428 10.26 -12.32 -12.49
CA PRO A 428 9.51 -12.33 -13.76
C PRO A 428 8.72 -13.61 -14.00
N LEU A 429 9.28 -14.78 -13.68
CA LEU A 429 8.59 -16.06 -13.81
C LEU A 429 7.42 -16.18 -12.83
N ALA A 430 7.61 -15.79 -11.57
CA ALA A 430 6.52 -15.79 -10.60
C ALA A 430 5.37 -14.87 -11.00
N ASP A 431 5.69 -13.68 -11.53
CA ASP A 431 4.68 -12.74 -11.99
C ASP A 431 4.00 -13.20 -13.28
N ALA A 432 4.70 -13.84 -14.20
CA ALA A 432 4.10 -14.45 -15.39
C ALA A 432 3.12 -15.58 -15.02
N LEU A 433 3.50 -16.48 -14.12
CA LEU A 433 2.62 -17.54 -13.61
C LEU A 433 1.43 -16.97 -12.84
N GLY A 434 1.68 -15.98 -11.99
CA GLY A 434 0.64 -15.24 -11.27
C GLY A 434 -0.33 -14.52 -12.21
N PHE A 435 0.16 -13.94 -13.30
CA PHE A 435 -0.66 -13.33 -14.35
C PHE A 435 -1.59 -14.34 -15.01
N LEU A 436 -1.09 -15.53 -15.37
CA LEU A 436 -1.92 -16.59 -15.96
C LEU A 436 -3.02 -17.04 -15.00
N ALA A 437 -2.68 -17.21 -13.71
CA ALA A 437 -3.67 -17.53 -12.66
C ALA A 437 -4.72 -16.41 -12.52
N ALA A 438 -4.30 -15.15 -12.46
CA ALA A 438 -5.17 -13.98 -12.37
C ALA A 438 -6.10 -13.89 -13.58
N LEU A 439 -5.57 -14.12 -14.78
CA LEU A 439 -6.32 -14.10 -16.04
C LEU A 439 -7.39 -15.20 -16.08
N TRP A 440 -7.03 -16.40 -15.65
CA TRP A 440 -7.98 -17.52 -15.55
C TRP A 440 -9.10 -17.21 -14.53
N MET A 441 -8.74 -16.72 -13.36
CA MET A 441 -9.70 -16.36 -12.32
C MET A 441 -10.65 -15.25 -12.77
N ALA A 442 -10.13 -14.18 -13.40
CA ALA A 442 -10.94 -13.07 -13.91
C ALA A 442 -11.88 -13.53 -15.03
N ARG A 443 -11.38 -14.33 -16.00
CA ARG A 443 -12.21 -14.89 -17.08
C ARG A 443 -13.30 -15.79 -16.55
N SER A 444 -12.97 -16.67 -15.60
CA SER A 444 -13.95 -17.58 -14.96
C SER A 444 -15.07 -16.80 -14.26
N TYR A 445 -14.71 -15.73 -13.51
CA TYR A 445 -15.69 -14.89 -12.84
C TYR A 445 -16.65 -14.22 -13.84
N PHE A 446 -16.11 -13.52 -14.86
CA PHE A 446 -16.97 -12.82 -15.82
C PHE A 446 -17.81 -13.76 -16.70
N ARG A 447 -17.35 -14.97 -17.00
CA ARG A 447 -18.17 -15.99 -17.69
C ARG A 447 -19.35 -16.42 -16.84
N ARG A 448 -19.14 -16.73 -15.54
CA ARG A 448 -20.22 -17.11 -14.62
C ARG A 448 -21.22 -15.98 -14.43
N ALA A 449 -20.76 -14.73 -14.29
CA ALA A 449 -21.63 -13.57 -14.15
C ALA A 449 -22.49 -13.34 -15.41
N GLN A 450 -21.96 -13.62 -16.60
CA GLN A 450 -22.74 -13.54 -17.85
C GLN A 450 -23.82 -14.64 -17.94
N HIS A 451 -23.52 -15.88 -17.56
CA HIS A 451 -24.52 -16.95 -17.52
C HIS A 451 -25.62 -16.67 -16.50
N ALA A 452 -25.29 -16.15 -15.31
CA ALA A 452 -26.27 -15.79 -14.31
C ALA A 452 -27.18 -14.58 -14.69
N ALA A 453 -26.74 -13.75 -15.62
CA ALA A 453 -27.54 -12.62 -16.13
C ALA A 453 -28.40 -13.01 -17.37
N ALA A 454 -28.14 -14.16 -17.97
CA ALA A 454 -28.89 -14.70 -19.11
C ALA A 454 -30.00 -15.68 -18.71
N LEU A 455 -30.00 -16.11 -17.44
CA LEU A 455 -31.07 -16.87 -16.77
C LEU A 455 -32.00 -15.94 -15.99
#